data_cb0a2f200df3ec4d1566ce387f0ffcf5
#
_entry.id   cb0a2f200df3ec4d1566ce387f0ffcf5
#
_cell.length_a   1.000
_cell.length_b   1.000
_cell.length_c   1.000
_cell.angle_alpha   90.00
_cell.angle_beta   90.00
_cell.angle_gamma   90.00
#
_symmetry.space_group_name_H-M   'P 1'
#
loop_
_entity.id
_entity.type
_entity.pdbx_description
1 polymer ?
#
loop_
_entity_poly.entity_id
_entity_poly.type
_entity_poly.pdbx_seq_one_letter_code
_entity_poly.pdbx_strand_id
1 'polypeptide(L)'
;VCLGAFISCTNDEQEVNMVKPTNANSEIEVINDGTMIKFKDVESYENALLKVSAMSTSEQVSFLNSLSFKSQMILMQEADGELDKICNQAADKAEFDVLYEKYKHKYGDVFMFNTIDATDLSPYSRLVYVANEYFVNMKGEFMIGDSLVVDKVYTDFKERQQQFTVSTRSSVSDLSSINEAYSRQKDRKVGLYLSVSSGIIHANFTSQKKGVFGWSRYSTTYHAKVNLRGFEFAQGELLG
;
A
#
# COMPACT_ATOMS: atom_id res chain seq x y z
N VAL A 1 -0.76 1.93 -4.04
CA VAL A 1 -1.71 3.05 -3.95
C VAL A 1 -2.94 2.54 -3.22
N CYS A 2 -3.03 2.83 -1.91
CA CYS A 2 -4.26 2.60 -1.15
C CYS A 2 -5.25 3.68 -1.56
N LEU A 3 -6.35 3.30 -2.21
CA LEU A 3 -7.47 4.19 -2.47
C LEU A 3 -8.52 3.95 -1.40
N GLY A 4 -8.86 5.01 -0.68
CA GLY A 4 -10.06 5.00 0.15
C GLY A 4 -11.28 4.71 -0.73
N ALA A 5 -12.06 3.73 -0.37
CA ALA A 5 -13.31 3.43 -1.04
C ALA A 5 -14.35 4.46 -0.60
N PHE A 6 -14.69 5.41 -1.47
CA PHE A 6 -15.84 6.25 -1.24
C PHE A 6 -17.10 5.44 -1.53
N ILE A 7 -17.89 5.18 -0.51
CA ILE A 7 -19.24 4.64 -0.65
C ILE A 7 -20.17 5.82 -0.90
N SER A 8 -20.58 6.00 -2.15
CA SER A 8 -21.70 6.87 -2.47
C SER A 8 -22.99 6.09 -2.24
N CYS A 9 -23.63 6.29 -1.09
CA CYS A 9 -25.04 5.95 -0.92
C CYS A 9 -25.87 7.08 -1.48
N THR A 10 -26.63 6.82 -2.54
CA THR A 10 -27.65 7.73 -3.03
C THR A 10 -28.86 7.68 -2.09
N ASN A 11 -29.27 8.86 -1.63
CA ASN A 11 -30.47 9.24 -0.90
C ASN A 11 -30.55 8.83 0.58
N ASP A 12 -29.97 9.66 1.42
CA ASP A 12 -30.67 10.47 2.43
C ASP A 12 -29.68 11.52 2.91
N GLU A 13 -30.11 12.79 2.87
CA GLU A 13 -29.33 13.91 3.37
C GLU A 13 -29.21 13.83 4.90
N GLN A 14 -28.27 13.03 5.37
CA GLN A 14 -27.67 13.25 6.68
C GLN A 14 -26.38 14.03 6.45
N GLU A 15 -26.37 15.28 6.88
CA GLU A 15 -25.14 16.06 7.02
C GLU A 15 -24.17 15.24 7.87
N VAL A 16 -23.22 14.59 7.20
CA VAL A 16 -22.01 14.11 7.86
C VAL A 16 -21.30 15.37 8.33
N ASN A 17 -21.36 15.63 9.63
CA ASN A 17 -20.54 16.65 10.26
C ASN A 17 -19.08 16.37 9.87
N MET A 18 -18.59 17.06 8.86
CA MET A 18 -17.17 17.10 8.55
C MET A 18 -16.47 17.62 9.78
N VAL A 19 -15.79 16.75 10.49
CA VAL A 19 -14.86 17.13 11.54
C VAL A 19 -13.91 18.14 10.90
N LYS A 20 -13.96 19.39 11.36
CA LYS A 20 -13.01 20.43 10.93
C LYS A 20 -11.60 19.85 11.09
N PRO A 21 -10.73 20.03 10.08
CA PRO A 21 -9.34 19.59 10.21
C PRO A 21 -8.70 20.37 11.37
N THR A 22 -8.61 19.74 12.51
CA THR A 22 -7.71 20.16 13.58
C THR A 22 -6.29 20.08 13.05
N ASN A 23 -5.44 21.01 13.45
CA ASN A 23 -4.04 21.11 13.02
C ASN A 23 -3.32 19.76 13.17
N ALA A 24 -3.28 18.97 12.12
CA ALA A 24 -2.75 17.60 12.12
C ALA A 24 -1.24 17.54 12.45
N ASN A 25 -0.55 18.66 12.47
CA ASN A 25 0.87 18.73 12.82
C ASN A 25 1.16 18.64 14.33
N SER A 26 0.12 18.74 15.20
CA SER A 26 0.31 18.58 16.65
C SER A 26 0.12 17.14 17.14
N GLU A 27 -0.35 16.24 16.29
CA GLU A 27 -0.70 14.85 16.64
C GLU A 27 0.35 13.84 16.15
N ILE A 28 1.28 14.30 15.29
CA ILE A 28 2.38 13.50 14.73
C ILE A 28 3.68 14.12 15.18
N GLU A 29 4.50 13.37 15.87
CA GLU A 29 5.84 13.73 16.29
C GLU A 29 6.86 12.85 15.56
N VAL A 30 7.97 13.45 15.11
CA VAL A 30 9.11 12.72 14.59
C VAL A 30 10.17 12.67 15.67
N ILE A 31 10.55 11.48 16.08
CA ILE A 31 11.44 11.19 17.20
C ILE A 31 12.68 10.44 16.73
N ASN A 32 13.62 10.17 17.64
CA ASN A 32 14.83 9.41 17.39
C ASN A 32 15.64 9.96 16.19
N ASP A 33 15.91 11.27 16.20
CA ASP A 33 16.68 11.95 15.15
C ASP A 33 16.10 11.73 13.73
N GLY A 34 14.77 11.74 13.61
CA GLY A 34 14.12 11.63 12.32
C GLY A 34 13.87 10.18 11.84
N THR A 35 14.11 9.19 12.69
CA THR A 35 14.02 7.77 12.28
C THR A 35 12.71 7.07 12.66
N MET A 36 11.83 7.73 13.41
CA MET A 36 10.58 7.13 13.86
C MET A 36 9.47 8.16 13.99
N ILE A 37 8.25 7.77 13.63
CA ILE A 37 7.04 8.55 13.89
C ILE A 37 6.40 8.09 15.20
N LYS A 38 5.91 9.05 15.97
CA LYS A 38 5.10 8.84 17.16
C LYS A 38 3.77 9.56 17.00
N PHE A 39 2.67 8.83 17.16
CA PHE A 39 1.34 9.36 17.29
C PHE A 39 1.00 9.51 18.77
N LYS A 40 0.22 10.52 19.10
CA LYS A 40 -0.23 10.75 20.47
C LYS A 40 -1.04 9.56 21.01
N ASP A 41 -1.97 9.05 20.20
CA ASP A 41 -2.88 7.96 20.52
C ASP A 41 -3.37 7.27 19.23
N VAL A 42 -4.25 6.27 19.35
CA VAL A 42 -4.83 5.53 18.25
C VAL A 42 -5.66 6.42 17.34
N GLU A 43 -6.44 7.34 17.90
CA GLU A 43 -7.29 8.26 17.15
C GLU A 43 -6.45 9.18 16.24
N SER A 44 -5.34 9.69 16.77
CA SER A 44 -4.39 10.51 16.00
C SER A 44 -3.78 9.72 14.84
N TYR A 45 -3.46 8.44 15.04
CA TYR A 45 -2.95 7.55 14.00
C TYR A 45 -4.00 7.30 12.91
N GLU A 46 -5.24 6.95 13.28
CA GLU A 46 -6.34 6.70 12.36
C GLU A 46 -6.68 7.95 11.54
N ASN A 47 -6.78 9.11 12.18
CA ASN A 47 -7.00 10.39 11.51
C ASN A 47 -5.88 10.73 10.51
N ALA A 48 -4.62 10.42 10.85
CA ALA A 48 -3.49 10.63 9.96
C ALA A 48 -3.56 9.70 8.73
N LEU A 49 -3.91 8.42 8.92
CA LEU A 49 -4.13 7.48 7.82
C LEU A 49 -5.25 7.94 6.89
N LEU A 50 -6.41 8.31 7.44
CA LEU A 50 -7.53 8.81 6.65
C LEU A 50 -7.15 10.07 5.87
N LYS A 51 -6.44 10.99 6.50
CA LYS A 51 -5.97 12.22 5.85
C LYS A 51 -5.04 11.94 4.68
N VAL A 52 -4.03 11.07 4.89
CA VAL A 52 -3.05 10.76 3.84
C VAL A 52 -3.69 9.96 2.71
N SER A 53 -4.60 9.02 3.02
CA SER A 53 -5.29 8.22 2.01
C SER A 53 -6.19 9.08 1.09
N ALA A 54 -6.71 10.19 1.59
CA ALA A 54 -7.53 11.12 0.80
C ALA A 54 -6.70 12.06 -0.11
N MET A 55 -5.38 12.11 0.04
CA MET A 55 -4.48 12.94 -0.74
C MET A 55 -4.15 12.29 -2.10
N SER A 56 -3.91 13.11 -3.11
CA SER A 56 -3.25 12.65 -4.35
C SER A 56 -1.82 12.19 -4.05
N THR A 57 -1.24 11.37 -4.91
CA THR A 57 0.14 10.86 -4.73
C THR A 57 1.16 12.00 -4.54
N SER A 58 1.02 13.12 -5.26
CA SER A 58 1.92 14.27 -5.11
C SER A 58 1.76 14.98 -3.77
N GLU A 59 0.53 15.07 -3.25
CA GLU A 59 0.27 15.64 -1.94
C GLU A 59 0.78 14.72 -0.83
N GLN A 60 0.60 13.39 -0.96
CA GLN A 60 1.17 12.40 -0.04
C GLN A 60 2.68 12.55 0.09
N VAL A 61 3.38 12.61 -1.04
CA VAL A 61 4.85 12.81 -1.06
C VAL A 61 5.24 14.11 -0.39
N SER A 62 4.56 15.21 -0.72
CA SER A 62 4.84 16.53 -0.15
C SER A 62 4.61 16.54 1.36
N PHE A 63 3.51 15.91 1.81
CA PHE A 63 3.19 15.78 3.22
C PHE A 63 4.26 14.97 3.96
N LEU A 64 4.58 13.77 3.48
CA LEU A 64 5.56 12.89 4.12
C LEU A 64 6.96 13.52 4.17
N ASN A 65 7.37 14.19 3.10
CA ASN A 65 8.64 14.93 3.08
C ASN A 65 8.65 16.08 4.08
N SER A 66 7.51 16.74 4.32
CA SER A 66 7.41 17.82 5.31
C SER A 66 7.62 17.35 6.75
N LEU A 67 7.42 16.06 7.03
CA LEU A 67 7.66 15.47 8.35
C LEU A 67 9.17 15.27 8.64
N SER A 68 10.05 15.46 7.66
CA SER A 68 11.50 15.16 7.79
C SER A 68 11.74 13.70 8.23
N PHE A 69 10.87 12.80 7.82
CA PHE A 69 10.90 11.38 8.11
C PHE A 69 10.87 10.59 6.81
N LYS A 70 11.77 9.63 6.67
CA LYS A 70 11.80 8.74 5.51
C LYS A 70 10.96 7.49 5.77
N SER A 71 9.73 7.49 5.26
CA SER A 71 8.83 6.33 5.34
C SER A 71 9.14 5.28 4.28
N GLN A 72 8.58 4.06 4.45
CA GLN A 72 8.66 3.03 3.40
C GLN A 72 7.96 3.46 2.11
N MET A 73 6.90 4.27 2.19
CA MET A 73 6.24 4.83 1.00
C MET A 73 7.17 5.72 0.17
N ILE A 74 7.95 6.58 0.81
CA ILE A 74 8.96 7.43 0.13
C ILE A 74 10.05 6.54 -0.50
N LEU A 75 10.52 5.54 0.25
CA LEU A 75 11.52 4.61 -0.28
C LEU A 75 10.97 3.81 -1.47
N MET A 76 9.69 3.42 -1.46
CA MET A 76 9.04 2.73 -2.56
C MET A 76 9.03 3.57 -3.84
N GLN A 77 8.75 4.87 -3.71
CA GLN A 77 8.78 5.78 -4.86
C GLN A 77 10.18 5.98 -5.41
N GLU A 78 11.19 6.06 -4.53
CA GLU A 78 12.60 6.09 -4.96
C GLU A 78 12.96 4.82 -5.73
N ALA A 79 12.52 3.66 -5.22
CA ALA A 79 12.75 2.38 -5.87
C ALA A 79 12.07 2.30 -7.25
N ASP A 80 10.82 2.70 -7.37
CA ASP A 80 10.11 2.75 -8.65
C ASP A 80 10.81 3.68 -9.65
N GLY A 81 11.26 4.85 -9.20
CA GLY A 81 12.00 5.81 -10.03
C GLY A 81 13.38 5.29 -10.47
N GLU A 82 14.07 4.53 -9.61
CA GLU A 82 15.35 3.89 -9.97
C GLU A 82 15.13 2.74 -10.96
N LEU A 83 14.10 1.92 -10.78
CA LEU A 83 13.74 0.87 -11.72
C LEU A 83 13.42 1.43 -13.11
N ASP A 84 12.66 2.53 -13.18
CA ASP A 84 12.38 3.21 -14.45
C ASP A 84 13.67 3.70 -15.12
N LYS A 85 14.64 4.23 -14.37
CA LYS A 85 15.95 4.63 -14.91
C LYS A 85 16.71 3.42 -15.46
N ILE A 86 16.79 2.32 -14.70
CA ILE A 86 17.44 1.08 -15.15
C ILE A 86 16.80 0.59 -16.44
N CYS A 87 15.47 0.53 -16.53
CA CYS A 87 14.75 0.10 -17.73
C CYS A 87 15.00 0.98 -18.95
N ASN A 88 15.27 2.28 -18.75
CA ASN A 88 15.50 3.24 -19.84
C ASN A 88 16.97 3.31 -20.27
N GLN A 89 17.92 2.97 -19.39
CA GLN A 89 19.35 3.12 -19.62
C GLN A 89 20.04 1.85 -20.12
N ALA A 90 19.52 0.68 -19.73
CA ALA A 90 20.13 -0.59 -20.14
C ALA A 90 20.08 -0.76 -21.68
N ALA A 91 21.23 -0.96 -22.27
CA ALA A 91 21.36 -1.11 -23.72
C ALA A 91 20.83 -2.47 -24.19
N ASP A 92 20.96 -3.51 -23.35
CA ASP A 92 20.50 -4.86 -23.64
C ASP A 92 20.05 -5.61 -22.37
N LYS A 93 19.61 -6.86 -22.58
CA LYS A 93 19.13 -7.71 -21.47
C LYS A 93 20.23 -8.08 -20.48
N ALA A 94 21.47 -8.24 -20.92
CA ALA A 94 22.57 -8.63 -20.05
C ALA A 94 22.95 -7.50 -19.10
N GLU A 95 23.02 -6.28 -19.60
CA GLU A 95 23.24 -5.09 -18.79
C GLU A 95 22.07 -4.85 -17.82
N PHE A 96 20.84 -4.98 -18.34
CA PHE A 96 19.65 -4.88 -17.49
C PHE A 96 19.72 -5.86 -16.32
N ASP A 97 20.03 -7.12 -16.54
CA ASP A 97 20.07 -8.15 -15.50
C ASP A 97 21.08 -7.80 -14.40
N VAL A 98 22.26 -7.30 -14.78
CA VAL A 98 23.28 -6.87 -13.80
C VAL A 98 22.79 -5.69 -12.96
N LEU A 99 22.17 -4.70 -13.58
CA LEU A 99 21.63 -3.53 -12.89
C LEU A 99 20.45 -3.91 -12.00
N TYR A 100 19.56 -4.78 -12.47
CA TYR A 100 18.40 -5.21 -11.73
C TYR A 100 18.77 -6.09 -10.52
N GLU A 101 19.81 -6.94 -10.60
CA GLU A 101 20.30 -7.66 -9.42
C GLU A 101 20.86 -6.70 -8.35
N LYS A 102 21.62 -5.68 -8.74
CA LYS A 102 22.08 -4.64 -7.82
C LYS A 102 20.90 -3.88 -7.16
N TYR A 103 19.90 -3.56 -7.96
CA TYR A 103 18.68 -2.94 -7.50
C TYR A 103 17.93 -3.81 -6.47
N LYS A 104 17.73 -5.10 -6.77
CA LYS A 104 17.11 -6.03 -5.82
C LYS A 104 17.90 -6.16 -4.52
N HIS A 105 19.22 -6.22 -4.61
CA HIS A 105 20.08 -6.26 -3.42
C HIS A 105 19.95 -4.98 -2.58
N LYS A 106 19.88 -3.81 -3.21
CA LYS A 106 19.74 -2.51 -2.53
C LYS A 106 18.44 -2.38 -1.74
N TYR A 107 17.35 -2.88 -2.28
CA TYR A 107 16.01 -2.69 -1.71
C TYR A 107 15.46 -3.95 -1.02
N GLY A 108 16.13 -5.08 -1.11
CA GLY A 108 15.65 -6.38 -0.69
C GLY A 108 15.42 -6.55 0.82
N ASP A 109 16.07 -5.72 1.65
CA ASP A 109 15.85 -5.73 3.10
C ASP A 109 14.48 -5.16 3.48
N VAL A 110 13.97 -4.20 2.68
CA VAL A 110 12.69 -3.52 2.97
C VAL A 110 11.56 -4.06 2.10
N PHE A 111 11.86 -4.37 0.84
CA PHE A 111 10.86 -4.84 -0.12
C PHE A 111 11.13 -6.27 -0.56
N MET A 112 10.11 -6.89 -1.13
CA MET A 112 10.24 -8.17 -1.78
C MET A 112 9.96 -8.05 -3.27
N PHE A 113 10.46 -9.02 -4.02
CA PHE A 113 10.30 -9.09 -5.47
C PHE A 113 9.56 -10.36 -5.86
N ASN A 114 8.84 -10.32 -6.98
CA ASN A 114 8.09 -11.45 -7.46
C ASN A 114 9.03 -12.60 -7.85
N THR A 115 9.01 -13.69 -7.08
CA THR A 115 9.80 -14.89 -7.33
C THR A 115 9.05 -15.92 -8.19
N ILE A 116 7.80 -15.65 -8.55
CA ILE A 116 6.93 -16.56 -9.30
C ILE A 116 6.86 -16.12 -10.77
N ASP A 117 6.73 -14.82 -11.02
CA ASP A 117 6.73 -14.24 -12.35
C ASP A 117 7.96 -13.36 -12.55
N ALA A 118 8.98 -13.88 -13.19
CA ALA A 118 10.22 -13.16 -13.47
C ALA A 118 10.04 -11.95 -14.41
N THR A 119 8.87 -11.82 -15.06
CA THR A 119 8.56 -10.65 -15.88
C THR A 119 7.99 -9.49 -15.07
N ASP A 120 7.65 -9.71 -13.82
CA ASP A 120 7.20 -8.68 -12.89
C ASP A 120 8.40 -8.12 -12.11
N LEU A 121 8.80 -6.92 -12.48
CA LEU A 121 10.00 -6.26 -11.96
C LEU A 121 9.72 -5.38 -10.74
N SER A 122 8.46 -5.21 -10.36
CA SER A 122 8.04 -4.27 -9.33
C SER A 122 8.50 -4.70 -7.93
N PRO A 123 8.92 -3.75 -7.08
CA PRO A 123 9.07 -3.99 -5.65
C PRO A 123 7.70 -4.07 -4.97
N TYR A 124 7.59 -4.86 -3.94
CA TYR A 124 6.37 -5.05 -3.15
C TYR A 124 6.66 -4.82 -1.67
N SER A 125 5.75 -4.15 -0.98
CA SER A 125 5.82 -4.00 0.46
C SER A 125 5.81 -5.37 1.14
N ARG A 126 6.65 -5.53 2.17
CA ARG A 126 6.61 -6.69 3.06
C ARG A 126 5.51 -6.58 4.10
N LEU A 127 4.97 -5.39 4.33
CA LEU A 127 3.97 -5.15 5.36
C LEU A 127 2.68 -5.90 5.05
N VAL A 128 2.10 -6.50 6.10
CA VAL A 128 0.76 -7.08 6.02
C VAL A 128 -0.28 -5.97 5.87
N TYR A 129 -0.09 -4.88 6.62
CA TYR A 129 -0.93 -3.68 6.54
C TYR A 129 -0.24 -2.62 5.69
N VAL A 130 -0.44 -2.71 4.37
CA VAL A 130 0.26 -1.83 3.40
C VAL A 130 0.01 -0.34 3.66
N ALA A 131 -1.16 0.02 4.22
CA ALA A 131 -1.44 1.40 4.59
C ALA A 131 -0.43 1.99 5.60
N ASN A 132 0.22 1.15 6.39
CA ASN A 132 1.23 1.59 7.35
C ASN A 132 2.53 2.09 6.68
N GLU A 133 2.76 1.80 5.39
CA GLU A 133 3.96 2.24 4.69
C GLU A 133 4.15 3.77 4.68
N TYR A 134 3.08 4.52 4.91
CA TYR A 134 3.17 5.98 5.07
C TYR A 134 3.94 6.39 6.32
N PHE A 135 3.86 5.61 7.39
CA PHE A 135 4.31 6.03 8.72
C PHE A 135 5.34 5.12 9.38
N VAL A 136 5.61 3.96 8.81
CA VAL A 136 6.64 3.07 9.34
C VAL A 136 8.03 3.44 8.85
N ASN A 137 9.01 3.18 9.71
CA ASN A 137 10.42 3.22 9.34
C ASN A 137 10.81 1.99 8.50
N MET A 138 12.11 1.87 8.16
CA MET A 138 12.62 0.77 7.35
C MET A 138 12.49 -0.61 8.02
N LYS A 139 12.19 -0.66 9.32
CA LYS A 139 11.94 -1.90 10.08
C LYS A 139 10.46 -2.22 10.25
N GLY A 140 9.55 -1.38 9.72
CA GLY A 140 8.11 -1.53 9.92
C GLY A 140 7.63 -1.05 11.29
N GLU A 141 8.32 -0.09 11.90
CA GLU A 141 8.08 0.37 13.27
C GLU A 141 7.55 1.82 13.30
N PHE A 142 6.66 2.08 14.24
CA PHE A 142 6.20 3.42 14.65
C PHE A 142 5.69 3.36 16.10
N MET A 143 5.34 4.49 16.71
CA MET A 143 4.83 4.54 18.07
C MET A 143 3.40 5.08 18.13
N ILE A 144 2.61 4.53 19.05
CA ILE A 144 1.32 5.09 19.48
C ILE A 144 1.40 5.30 20.99
N GLY A 145 1.33 6.56 21.42
CA GLY A 145 1.65 6.92 22.81
C GLY A 145 3.08 6.46 23.14
N ASP A 146 3.23 5.71 24.21
CA ASP A 146 4.52 5.15 24.62
C ASP A 146 4.74 3.69 24.16
N SER A 147 3.83 3.17 23.34
CA SER A 147 3.89 1.78 22.84
C SER A 147 4.54 1.74 21.47
N LEU A 148 5.57 0.90 21.32
CA LEU A 148 6.15 0.56 20.04
C LEU A 148 5.19 -0.38 19.29
N VAL A 149 4.83 0.00 18.08
CA VAL A 149 4.09 -0.83 17.15
C VAL A 149 5.06 -1.35 16.11
N VAL A 150 5.09 -2.66 15.92
CA VAL A 150 5.86 -3.33 14.87
C VAL A 150 4.87 -4.04 13.97
N ASP A 151 4.84 -3.64 12.71
CA ASP A 151 3.95 -4.26 11.73
C ASP A 151 4.40 -5.69 11.41
N LYS A 152 3.41 -6.56 11.16
CA LYS A 152 3.71 -7.88 10.62
C LYS A 152 4.24 -7.76 9.21
N VAL A 153 5.24 -8.58 8.91
CA VAL A 153 5.86 -8.64 7.60
C VAL A 153 5.74 -10.04 7.01
N TYR A 154 5.56 -10.10 5.71
CA TYR A 154 5.69 -11.37 4.97
C TYR A 154 7.17 -11.77 4.88
N THR A 155 7.44 -13.05 5.03
CA THR A 155 8.81 -13.59 4.94
C THR A 155 9.26 -13.74 3.49
N ASP A 156 8.33 -14.08 2.60
CA ASP A 156 8.59 -14.20 1.17
C ASP A 156 7.36 -13.84 0.31
N PHE A 157 7.59 -13.74 -1.00
CA PHE A 157 6.54 -13.37 -1.96
C PHE A 157 5.43 -14.43 -2.08
N LYS A 158 5.74 -15.70 -1.83
CA LYS A 158 4.73 -16.77 -1.87
C LYS A 158 3.78 -16.68 -0.69
N GLU A 159 4.29 -16.41 0.51
CA GLU A 159 3.47 -16.17 1.69
C GLU A 159 2.51 -15.00 1.45
N ARG A 160 3.03 -13.89 0.94
CA ARG A 160 2.20 -12.73 0.54
C ARG A 160 1.11 -13.13 -0.46
N GLN A 161 1.46 -13.89 -1.47
CA GLN A 161 0.51 -14.31 -2.51
C GLN A 161 -0.51 -15.32 -1.97
N GLN A 162 -0.15 -16.21 -1.05
CA GLN A 162 -1.06 -17.17 -0.45
C GLN A 162 -2.19 -16.51 0.33
N GLN A 163 -1.95 -15.36 0.96
CA GLN A 163 -3.02 -14.58 1.59
C GLN A 163 -4.02 -14.04 0.57
N PHE A 164 -3.60 -13.90 -0.67
CA PHE A 164 -4.45 -13.48 -1.78
C PHE A 164 -5.04 -14.66 -2.57
N THR A 165 -4.62 -15.89 -2.32
CA THR A 165 -5.14 -17.09 -2.99
C THR A 165 -6.01 -17.87 -2.03
N VAL A 166 -7.29 -17.59 -2.01
CA VAL A 166 -8.20 -18.34 -1.15
C VAL A 166 -8.85 -19.48 -1.89
N SER A 167 -8.81 -20.62 -1.25
CA SER A 167 -9.49 -21.83 -1.63
C SER A 167 -10.99 -21.58 -1.84
N THR A 168 -11.48 -21.84 -3.05
CA THR A 168 -12.89 -21.69 -3.48
C THR A 168 -13.86 -22.68 -2.81
N ARG A 169 -13.54 -23.24 -1.64
CA ARG A 169 -14.35 -24.30 -0.99
C ARG A 169 -14.75 -24.00 0.45
N SER A 170 -14.78 -22.77 0.88
CA SER A 170 -15.24 -22.47 2.23
C SER A 170 -16.64 -21.88 2.23
N SER A 171 -17.41 -22.27 3.23
CA SER A 171 -18.76 -21.75 3.49
C SER A 171 -18.74 -20.23 3.63
N VAL A 172 -19.91 -19.59 3.50
CA VAL A 172 -20.11 -18.11 3.56
C VAL A 172 -19.50 -17.46 4.82
N SER A 173 -19.12 -18.22 5.82
CA SER A 173 -18.42 -17.75 7.03
C SER A 173 -16.93 -17.46 6.82
N ASP A 174 -16.32 -17.99 5.75
CA ASP A 174 -14.93 -17.73 5.38
C ASP A 174 -14.85 -16.81 4.18
N LEU A 175 -15.11 -15.55 4.41
CA LEU A 175 -14.90 -14.47 3.44
C LEU A 175 -13.44 -14.09 3.27
N SER A 176 -12.55 -15.01 3.53
CA SER A 176 -11.17 -14.98 3.13
C SER A 176 -10.96 -15.22 1.63
N SER A 177 -12.04 -15.34 0.85
CA SER A 177 -11.94 -15.55 -0.58
C SER A 177 -11.64 -14.26 -1.30
N ILE A 178 -10.50 -14.21 -1.91
CA ILE A 178 -10.05 -13.16 -2.80
C ILE A 178 -10.82 -13.21 -4.07
N ASN A 179 -11.30 -12.06 -4.41
CA ASN A 179 -11.66 -11.79 -5.78
C ASN A 179 -10.51 -11.03 -6.42
N GLU A 180 -9.76 -11.74 -7.21
CA GLU A 180 -8.76 -11.18 -8.08
C GLU A 180 -9.42 -10.78 -9.39
N ALA A 181 -9.40 -9.51 -9.72
CA ALA A 181 -9.86 -9.00 -11.00
C ALA A 181 -8.69 -8.41 -11.77
N TYR A 182 -8.43 -8.95 -12.96
CA TYR A 182 -7.44 -8.41 -13.88
C TYR A 182 -8.11 -7.80 -15.08
N SER A 183 -7.60 -6.65 -15.48
CA SER A 183 -7.80 -6.16 -16.83
C SER A 183 -6.45 -5.90 -17.47
N ARG A 184 -6.24 -6.42 -18.66
CA ARG A 184 -5.03 -6.23 -19.46
C ARG A 184 -5.37 -5.64 -20.81
N GLN A 185 -4.76 -4.51 -21.09
CA GLN A 185 -4.79 -3.90 -22.43
C GLN A 185 -3.36 -3.75 -22.93
N LYS A 186 -3.00 -4.50 -23.97
CA LYS A 186 -1.66 -4.41 -24.62
C LYS A 186 -0.50 -4.33 -23.61
N ASP A 187 -0.09 -3.11 -23.29
CA ASP A 187 1.05 -2.74 -22.46
C ASP A 187 0.65 -2.21 -21.07
N ARG A 188 -0.59 -2.41 -20.67
CA ARG A 188 -1.12 -2.05 -19.34
C ARG A 188 -1.84 -3.21 -18.71
N LYS A 189 -1.63 -3.41 -17.42
CA LYS A 189 -2.45 -4.29 -16.60
C LYS A 189 -2.78 -3.62 -15.28
N VAL A 190 -4.00 -3.83 -14.80
CA VAL A 190 -4.46 -3.43 -13.48
C VAL A 190 -4.99 -4.64 -12.76
N GLY A 191 -4.79 -4.69 -11.46
CA GLY A 191 -5.28 -5.74 -10.58
C GLY A 191 -5.95 -5.14 -9.37
N LEU A 192 -6.98 -5.82 -8.88
CA LEU A 192 -7.62 -5.57 -7.60
C LEU A 192 -7.56 -6.86 -6.79
N TYR A 193 -7.03 -6.78 -5.61
CA TYR A 193 -6.96 -7.88 -4.66
C TYR A 193 -7.74 -7.49 -3.41
N LEU A 194 -8.69 -8.32 -3.03
CA LEU A 194 -9.46 -8.14 -1.80
C LEU A 194 -9.12 -9.27 -0.83
N SER A 195 -8.85 -8.92 0.41
CA SER A 195 -8.68 -9.89 1.49
C SER A 195 -9.37 -9.40 2.75
N VAL A 196 -9.70 -10.33 3.62
CA VAL A 196 -10.25 -10.03 4.95
C VAL A 196 -9.31 -10.64 5.98
N SER A 197 -8.82 -9.83 6.89
CA SER A 197 -7.98 -10.28 7.98
C SER A 197 -8.38 -9.56 9.27
N SER A 198 -8.63 -10.32 10.33
CA SER A 198 -9.02 -9.78 11.64
C SER A 198 -10.24 -8.84 11.58
N GLY A 199 -11.21 -9.14 10.70
CA GLY A 199 -12.40 -8.30 10.51
C GLY A 199 -12.19 -7.05 9.64
N ILE A 200 -10.99 -6.83 9.13
CA ILE A 200 -10.66 -5.70 8.24
C ILE A 200 -10.64 -6.18 6.79
N ILE A 201 -11.28 -5.42 5.92
CA ILE A 201 -11.25 -5.65 4.47
C ILE A 201 -10.07 -4.88 3.89
N HIS A 202 -9.15 -5.59 3.28
CA HIS A 202 -8.01 -5.02 2.58
C HIS A 202 -8.29 -5.02 1.08
N ALA A 203 -8.21 -3.86 0.44
CA ALA A 203 -8.31 -3.70 -0.99
C ALA A 203 -6.97 -3.20 -1.55
N ASN A 204 -6.27 -4.04 -2.29
CA ASN A 204 -5.00 -3.70 -2.91
C ASN A 204 -5.20 -3.52 -4.42
N PHE A 205 -4.83 -2.36 -4.91
CA PHE A 205 -4.82 -2.05 -6.33
C PHE A 205 -3.40 -2.09 -6.86
N THR A 206 -3.21 -2.71 -8.00
CA THR A 206 -1.94 -2.71 -8.70
C THR A 206 -2.13 -2.17 -10.10
N SER A 207 -1.16 -1.40 -10.58
CA SER A 207 -1.10 -0.96 -11.97
C SER A 207 0.31 -1.12 -12.48
N GLN A 208 0.45 -1.74 -13.64
CA GLN A 208 1.73 -2.01 -14.25
C GLN A 208 1.72 -1.65 -15.74
N LYS A 209 2.85 -1.13 -16.20
CA LYS A 209 3.16 -0.89 -17.62
C LYS A 209 4.16 -1.93 -18.10
N LYS A 210 4.02 -2.37 -19.36
CA LYS A 210 4.97 -3.25 -20.00
C LYS A 210 6.10 -2.42 -20.60
N GLY A 211 7.31 -2.65 -20.14
CA GLY A 211 8.55 -2.17 -20.74
C GLY A 211 9.22 -3.24 -21.60
N VAL A 212 10.42 -2.96 -22.09
CA VAL A 212 11.23 -3.87 -22.91
C VAL A 212 11.61 -5.12 -22.12
N PHE A 213 11.95 -4.96 -20.84
CA PHE A 213 12.49 -6.04 -20.00
C PHE A 213 11.43 -6.72 -19.15
N GLY A 214 10.27 -6.11 -18.93
CA GLY A 214 9.21 -6.69 -18.11
C GLY A 214 8.12 -5.70 -17.75
N TRP A 215 7.36 -6.03 -16.70
CA TRP A 215 6.31 -5.20 -16.15
C TRP A 215 6.82 -4.42 -14.95
N SER A 216 6.62 -3.12 -14.93
CA SER A 216 6.94 -2.25 -13.79
C SER A 216 5.70 -1.49 -13.35
N ARG A 217 5.66 -1.13 -12.07
CA ARG A 217 4.60 -0.29 -11.51
C ARG A 217 4.58 1.06 -12.20
N TYR A 218 3.39 1.63 -12.34
CA TYR A 218 3.24 3.03 -12.75
C TYR A 218 2.05 3.66 -12.02
N SER A 219 2.13 4.95 -11.80
CA SER A 219 1.04 5.69 -11.20
C SER A 219 -0.09 5.90 -12.20
N THR A 220 -1.31 5.62 -11.79
CA THR A 220 -2.52 5.87 -12.60
C THR A 220 -3.70 6.14 -11.69
N THR A 221 -4.70 6.81 -12.21
CA THR A 221 -5.99 7.01 -11.53
C THR A 221 -6.96 5.94 -11.98
N TYR A 222 -7.65 5.31 -11.04
CA TYR A 222 -8.74 4.39 -11.33
C TYR A 222 -9.91 4.64 -10.39
N HIS A 223 -11.09 4.27 -10.89
CA HIS A 223 -12.30 4.26 -10.10
C HIS A 223 -12.67 2.83 -9.79
N ALA A 224 -12.81 2.51 -8.51
CA ALA A 224 -13.23 1.20 -8.06
C ALA A 224 -14.54 1.30 -7.30
N LYS A 225 -15.41 0.31 -7.50
CA LYS A 225 -16.62 0.15 -6.72
C LYS A 225 -16.59 -1.22 -6.05
N VAL A 226 -16.61 -1.23 -4.73
CA VAL A 226 -16.68 -2.45 -3.94
C VAL A 226 -18.13 -2.60 -3.45
N ASN A 227 -18.79 -3.69 -3.84
CA ASN A 227 -20.13 -4.03 -3.34
C ASN A 227 -19.99 -5.10 -2.27
N LEU A 228 -20.30 -4.74 -1.04
CA LEU A 228 -20.27 -5.64 0.10
C LEU A 228 -21.70 -6.12 0.35
N ARG A 229 -22.00 -7.39 0.06
CA ARG A 229 -23.29 -8.00 0.33
C ARG A 229 -23.13 -9.08 1.39
N GLY A 230 -24.04 -9.12 2.37
CA GLY A 230 -24.06 -10.15 3.41
C GLY A 230 -23.09 -9.89 4.58
N PHE A 231 -22.56 -8.68 4.71
CA PHE A 231 -21.84 -8.26 5.89
C PHE A 231 -22.77 -7.55 6.85
N GLU A 232 -22.82 -8.02 8.09
CA GLU A 232 -23.31 -7.22 9.20
C GLU A 232 -22.11 -6.43 9.73
N PHE A 233 -22.13 -5.13 9.52
CA PHE A 233 -21.20 -4.24 10.20
C PHE A 233 -21.76 -4.01 11.60
N ALA A 234 -21.14 -4.57 12.62
CA ALA A 234 -21.23 -3.96 13.94
C ALA A 234 -20.70 -2.54 13.79
N GLN A 235 -21.44 -1.56 14.27
CA GLN A 235 -21.11 -0.13 14.22
C GLN A 235 -19.61 0.10 14.48
N GLY A 236 -18.83 0.19 13.42
CA GLY A 236 -17.38 0.21 13.44
C GLY A 236 -16.89 0.67 12.06
N GLU A 237 -16.00 1.57 12.09
CA GLU A 237 -15.48 2.34 10.99
C GLU A 237 -14.89 1.47 9.88
N LEU A 238 -15.16 1.84 8.62
CA LEU A 238 -14.41 1.40 7.47
C LEU A 238 -13.10 2.20 7.44
N LEU A 239 -12.01 1.55 7.84
CA LEU A 239 -10.66 2.03 7.55
C LEU A 239 -10.29 1.57 6.14
N GLY A 240 -10.23 2.51 5.20
CA GLY A 240 -9.90 2.27 3.79
C GLY A 240 -8.42 2.34 3.49
#